data_d47c0a60fcde18ae771300fb44afbc77
#
_entry.id   d47c0a60fcde18ae771300fb44afbc77
#
_cell.length_a   1.000
_cell.length_b   1.000
_cell.length_c   1.000
_cell.angle_alpha   90.00
_cell.angle_beta   90.00
_cell.angle_gamma   90.00
#
_symmetry.space_group_name_H-M   'P 1'
#
loop_
_entity.id
_entity.type
_entity.pdbx_description
1 polymer ?
#
loop_
_entity_poly.entity_id
_entity_poly.type
_entity_poly.pdbx_seq_one_letter_code
_entity_poly.pdbx_strand_id
1 'polypeptide(L)'
;VGSEMCIRDRLEPYTDGELSFLLNATENIDIVNDDLIAFDMEDAAKKEYFPLVAIITLQMVIDKIKKREGVNKELIIDEALDFLSDDKFGDFIAYLYRTFRKKDGAITIAAQNVLFLKNCPPAIKDSILINCDTKVILDHSSYRKELPNLRDILSISEEELVMIDSLQNRDDEIKWREFFIKLGNETYVFRNEVSEFAAVAFDSRQSTVVRLKQLFEETGSTYAAINRYLEERRKKYE
;
A
#
# COMPACT_ATOMS: atom_id res chain seq x y z
N VAL A 1 31.68 31.48 -9.81
CA VAL A 1 31.57 31.88 -8.38
C VAL A 1 30.10 31.98 -7.96
N GLY A 2 29.18 32.46 -8.80
CA GLY A 2 27.75 32.61 -8.44
C GLY A 2 26.95 31.29 -8.35
N SER A 3 27.31 30.25 -9.10
CA SER A 3 26.57 28.98 -9.14
C SER A 3 26.87 28.06 -7.95
N GLU A 4 28.08 28.08 -7.43
CA GLU A 4 28.49 27.25 -6.30
C GLU A 4 27.87 27.72 -4.97
N MET A 5 27.75 29.03 -4.77
CA MET A 5 27.08 29.62 -3.62
C MET A 5 25.60 29.24 -3.58
N CYS A 6 24.91 29.28 -4.75
CA CYS A 6 23.50 28.87 -4.84
C CYS A 6 23.27 27.39 -4.54
N ILE A 7 24.21 26.50 -4.87
CA ILE A 7 24.11 25.07 -4.58
C ILE A 7 24.31 24.83 -3.07
N ARG A 8 25.32 25.47 -2.49
CA ARG A 8 25.60 25.35 -1.06
C ARG A 8 24.43 25.85 -0.21
N ASP A 9 23.87 27.01 -0.53
CA ASP A 9 22.73 27.57 0.20
C ASP A 9 21.48 26.70 0.13
N ARG A 10 21.28 25.99 -1.01
CA ARG A 10 20.17 25.05 -1.17
C ARG A 10 20.37 23.71 -0.43
N LEU A 11 21.61 23.33 -0.18
CA LEU A 11 21.96 22.09 0.53
C LEU A 11 22.11 22.30 2.03
N GLU A 12 22.37 23.54 2.49
CA GLU A 12 22.54 23.89 3.88
C GLU A 12 21.41 23.35 4.80
N PRO A 13 20.11 23.45 4.46
CA PRO A 13 19.05 22.90 5.29
C PRO A 13 19.19 21.39 5.56
N TYR A 14 19.79 20.65 4.63
CA TYR A 14 19.96 19.20 4.69
C TYR A 14 21.32 18.75 5.28
N THR A 15 22.31 19.64 5.33
CA THR A 15 23.64 19.32 5.87
C THR A 15 23.80 19.77 7.32
N ASP A 16 23.46 21.01 7.61
CA ASP A 16 23.70 21.66 8.92
C ASP A 16 22.40 22.29 9.48
N GLY A 17 21.31 22.32 8.71
CA GLY A 17 20.03 22.94 9.07
C GLY A 17 19.01 21.96 9.67
N GLU A 18 17.76 22.40 9.72
CA GLU A 18 16.64 21.69 10.34
C GLU A 18 16.33 20.32 9.71
N LEU A 19 16.71 20.11 8.44
CA LEU A 19 16.50 18.86 7.70
C LEU A 19 17.76 17.97 7.66
N SER A 20 18.79 18.28 8.44
CA SER A 20 20.05 17.52 8.48
C SER A 20 19.83 16.05 8.90
N PHE A 21 18.82 15.79 9.72
CA PHE A 21 18.45 14.42 10.12
C PHE A 21 18.05 13.51 8.94
N LEU A 22 17.67 14.07 7.79
CA LEU A 22 17.31 13.29 6.60
C LEU A 22 18.51 12.70 5.85
N LEU A 23 19.63 13.44 5.80
CA LEU A 23 20.77 13.07 4.96
C LEU A 23 22.08 12.86 5.73
N ASN A 24 22.17 13.28 6.98
CA ASN A 24 23.38 13.17 7.81
C ASN A 24 23.39 11.96 8.74
N ALA A 25 22.74 10.86 8.34
CA ALA A 25 22.84 9.62 9.11
C ALA A 25 24.31 9.12 9.11
N THR A 26 24.81 8.75 10.27
CA THR A 26 26.16 8.19 10.43
C THR A 26 26.23 6.71 10.06
N GLU A 27 25.08 6.04 10.00
CA GLU A 27 24.95 4.64 9.66
C GLU A 27 23.93 4.46 8.55
N ASN A 28 24.25 3.61 7.58
CA ASN A 28 23.32 3.21 6.53
C ASN A 28 22.52 1.98 6.97
N ILE A 29 21.21 2.02 6.77
CA ILE A 29 20.36 0.85 6.95
C ILE A 29 20.55 -0.04 5.70
N ASP A 30 21.11 -1.23 5.89
CA ASP A 30 21.21 -2.22 4.82
C ASP A 30 19.90 -3.03 4.74
N ILE A 31 19.04 -2.65 3.80
CA ILE A 31 17.77 -3.33 3.53
C ILE A 31 17.89 -4.41 2.45
N VAL A 32 19.06 -4.60 1.84
CA VAL A 32 19.21 -5.49 0.68
C VAL A 32 18.90 -6.93 1.03
N ASN A 33 19.31 -7.36 2.21
CA ASN A 33 19.19 -8.74 2.67
C ASN A 33 17.87 -9.06 3.39
N ASP A 34 17.07 -8.06 3.73
CA ASP A 34 15.78 -8.28 4.40
C ASP A 34 14.74 -8.82 3.41
N ASP A 35 13.98 -9.80 3.83
CA ASP A 35 12.92 -10.40 2.99
C ASP A 35 11.64 -9.57 3.00
N LEU A 36 11.36 -8.87 4.09
CA LEU A 36 10.20 -7.97 4.25
C LEU A 36 10.66 -6.60 4.72
N ILE A 37 10.27 -5.56 3.99
CA ILE A 37 10.54 -4.17 4.36
C ILE A 37 9.23 -3.41 4.28
N ALA A 38 8.95 -2.62 5.30
CA ALA A 38 7.84 -1.68 5.30
C ALA A 38 8.37 -0.26 5.53
N PHE A 39 7.96 0.67 4.69
CA PHE A 39 8.23 2.09 4.85
C PHE A 39 6.92 2.77 5.28
N ASP A 40 6.88 3.28 6.49
CA ASP A 40 5.79 4.15 6.93
C ASP A 40 6.09 5.58 6.50
N MET A 41 5.24 6.10 5.61
CA MET A 41 5.41 7.43 5.00
C MET A 41 4.39 8.45 5.52
N GLU A 42 3.51 8.07 6.45
CA GLU A 42 2.38 8.93 6.88
C GLU A 42 2.85 10.29 7.43
N ASP A 43 3.84 10.28 8.31
CA ASP A 43 4.37 11.51 8.89
C ASP A 43 5.15 12.36 7.88
N ALA A 44 5.84 11.72 6.94
CA ALA A 44 6.59 12.41 5.90
C ALA A 44 5.66 13.03 4.83
N ALA A 45 4.57 12.36 4.48
CA ALA A 45 3.63 12.79 3.42
C ALA A 45 3.05 14.19 3.65
N LYS A 46 2.95 14.63 4.91
CA LYS A 46 2.44 15.94 5.32
C LYS A 46 3.50 17.05 5.34
N LYS A 47 4.75 16.76 4.96
CA LYS A 47 5.90 17.65 5.10
C LYS A 47 6.44 18.10 3.73
N GLU A 48 7.00 19.30 3.69
CA GLU A 48 7.60 19.86 2.47
C GLU A 48 8.77 19.03 1.91
N TYR A 49 9.44 18.27 2.75
CA TYR A 49 10.55 17.39 2.36
C TYR A 49 10.09 16.01 1.84
N PHE A 50 8.79 15.74 1.80
CA PHE A 50 8.25 14.47 1.32
C PHE A 50 8.78 14.01 -0.04
N PRO A 51 8.88 14.88 -1.08
CA PRO A 51 9.43 14.47 -2.36
C PRO A 51 10.85 13.92 -2.28
N LEU A 52 11.67 14.46 -1.38
CA LEU A 52 13.03 13.98 -1.16
C LEU A 52 13.04 12.60 -0.51
N VAL A 53 12.24 12.40 0.55
CA VAL A 53 12.10 11.11 1.23
C VAL A 53 11.58 10.05 0.25
N ALA A 54 10.58 10.39 -0.54
CA ALA A 54 10.01 9.49 -1.56
C ALA A 54 11.07 9.06 -2.59
N ILE A 55 11.87 10.00 -3.12
CA ILE A 55 12.94 9.69 -4.08
C ILE A 55 14.01 8.78 -3.45
N ILE A 56 14.42 9.04 -2.22
CA ILE A 56 15.42 8.20 -1.51
C ILE A 56 14.87 6.79 -1.31
N THR A 57 13.63 6.67 -0.81
CA THR A 57 12.95 5.37 -0.62
C THR A 57 12.86 4.59 -1.91
N LEU A 58 12.47 5.25 -3.01
CA LEU A 58 12.40 4.64 -4.33
C LEU A 58 13.78 4.17 -4.82
N GLN A 59 14.82 4.96 -4.60
CA GLN A 59 16.18 4.57 -4.96
C GLN A 59 16.63 3.32 -4.18
N MET A 60 16.31 3.25 -2.88
CA MET A 60 16.58 2.06 -2.06
C MET A 60 15.86 0.82 -2.59
N VAL A 61 14.58 0.97 -2.96
CA VAL A 61 13.79 -0.11 -3.58
C VAL A 61 14.40 -0.57 -4.90
N ILE A 62 14.78 0.37 -5.79
CA ILE A 62 15.44 0.03 -7.07
C ILE A 62 16.73 -0.74 -6.85
N ASP A 63 17.57 -0.29 -5.92
CA ASP A 63 18.88 -0.90 -5.66
C ASP A 63 18.70 -2.31 -5.10
N LYS A 64 17.72 -2.52 -4.23
CA LYS A 64 17.36 -3.85 -3.75
C LYS A 64 16.88 -4.75 -4.89
N ILE A 65 15.99 -4.27 -5.76
CA ILE A 65 15.50 -5.01 -6.91
C ILE A 65 16.64 -5.45 -7.83
N LYS A 66 17.64 -4.58 -8.05
CA LYS A 66 18.79 -4.87 -8.89
C LYS A 66 19.75 -5.87 -8.25
N LYS A 67 19.95 -5.80 -6.94
CA LYS A 67 20.91 -6.64 -6.22
C LYS A 67 20.42 -8.06 -5.93
N ARG A 68 19.09 -8.28 -5.90
CA ARG A 68 18.49 -9.59 -5.66
C ARG A 68 17.94 -10.20 -6.94
N GLU A 69 18.81 -10.72 -7.79
CA GLU A 69 18.44 -11.43 -9.03
C GLU A 69 17.92 -12.84 -8.71
N GLY A 70 17.00 -13.33 -9.54
CA GLY A 70 16.46 -14.70 -9.45
C GLY A 70 15.53 -14.95 -8.24
N VAL A 71 15.09 -13.88 -7.56
CA VAL A 71 14.14 -13.97 -6.45
C VAL A 71 12.86 -13.25 -6.85
N ASN A 72 11.69 -13.85 -6.59
CA ASN A 72 10.41 -13.18 -6.76
C ASN A 72 10.30 -12.02 -5.79
N LYS A 73 9.85 -10.88 -6.30
CA LYS A 73 9.74 -9.63 -5.54
C LYS A 73 8.35 -9.06 -5.70
N GLU A 74 7.83 -8.48 -4.64
CA GLU A 74 6.59 -7.74 -4.68
C GLU A 74 6.79 -6.34 -4.08
N LEU A 75 6.31 -5.33 -4.79
CA LEU A 75 6.21 -3.97 -4.29
C LEU A 75 4.73 -3.66 -4.09
N ILE A 76 4.35 -3.45 -2.84
CA ILE A 76 2.99 -3.05 -2.48
C ILE A 76 3.01 -1.57 -2.13
N ILE A 77 2.15 -0.78 -2.78
CA ILE A 77 1.98 0.65 -2.51
C ILE A 77 0.55 0.83 -2.02
N ASP A 78 0.42 1.07 -0.74
CA ASP A 78 -0.87 1.38 -0.12
C ASP A 78 -1.14 2.88 -0.16
N GLU A 79 -2.41 3.26 -0.31
CA GLU A 79 -2.84 4.65 -0.42
C GLU A 79 -2.08 5.45 -1.49
N ALA A 80 -1.88 4.84 -2.67
CA ALA A 80 -1.06 5.40 -3.76
C ALA A 80 -1.53 6.76 -4.32
N LEU A 81 -2.68 7.26 -3.86
CA LEU A 81 -3.31 8.51 -4.31
C LEU A 81 -2.36 9.71 -4.25
N ASP A 82 -1.72 9.91 -3.10
CA ASP A 82 -0.87 11.06 -2.84
C ASP A 82 0.44 10.98 -3.64
N PHE A 83 0.89 9.76 -3.91
CA PHE A 83 2.10 9.52 -4.68
C PHE A 83 1.92 9.69 -6.18
N LEU A 84 0.80 9.24 -6.72
CA LEU A 84 0.54 9.27 -8.18
C LEU A 84 0.13 10.66 -8.69
N SER A 85 -0.19 11.59 -7.81
CA SER A 85 -0.45 12.99 -8.17
C SER A 85 0.83 13.81 -8.40
N ASP A 86 1.98 13.36 -7.92
CA ASP A 86 3.27 13.94 -8.28
C ASP A 86 3.79 13.33 -9.60
N ASP A 87 4.04 14.17 -10.60
CA ASP A 87 4.43 13.74 -11.95
C ASP A 87 5.68 12.84 -11.95
N LYS A 88 6.68 13.16 -11.12
CA LYS A 88 7.94 12.39 -11.08
C LYS A 88 7.75 11.03 -10.46
N PHE A 89 6.94 10.96 -9.42
CA PHE A 89 6.62 9.70 -8.77
C PHE A 89 5.73 8.84 -9.66
N GLY A 90 4.72 9.44 -10.29
CA GLY A 90 3.86 8.78 -11.27
C GLY A 90 4.64 8.19 -12.45
N ASP A 91 5.58 8.94 -13.01
CA ASP A 91 6.48 8.47 -14.08
C ASP A 91 7.33 7.29 -13.62
N PHE A 92 7.82 7.31 -12.39
CA PHE A 92 8.57 6.21 -11.82
C PHE A 92 7.72 4.94 -11.66
N ILE A 93 6.52 5.05 -11.13
CA ILE A 93 5.58 3.93 -11.00
C ILE A 93 5.23 3.36 -12.38
N ALA A 94 4.96 4.22 -13.37
CA ALA A 94 4.73 3.82 -14.74
C ALA A 94 5.95 3.10 -15.35
N TYR A 95 7.17 3.53 -15.05
CA TYR A 95 8.39 2.84 -15.44
C TYR A 95 8.49 1.45 -14.79
N LEU A 96 8.19 1.33 -13.48
CA LEU A 96 8.20 0.04 -12.79
C LEU A 96 7.17 -0.93 -13.39
N TYR A 97 5.95 -0.51 -13.67
CA TYR A 97 4.94 -1.36 -14.31
C TYR A 97 5.41 -1.94 -15.65
N ARG A 98 6.18 -1.18 -16.42
CA ARG A 98 6.73 -1.63 -17.71
C ARG A 98 7.94 -2.57 -17.59
N THR A 99 8.67 -2.47 -16.48
CA THR A 99 9.99 -3.12 -16.38
C THR A 99 10.12 -4.18 -15.31
N PHE A 100 9.29 -4.11 -14.26
CA PHE A 100 9.47 -4.92 -13.05
C PHE A 100 9.26 -6.42 -13.30
N ARG A 101 8.30 -6.77 -14.17
CA ARG A 101 8.09 -8.16 -14.61
C ARG A 101 9.35 -8.81 -15.15
N LYS A 102 10.21 -8.06 -15.88
CA LYS A 102 11.48 -8.59 -16.42
C LYS A 102 12.53 -8.87 -15.34
N LYS A 103 12.23 -8.52 -14.10
CA LYS A 103 13.09 -8.69 -12.93
C LYS A 103 12.43 -9.57 -11.86
N ASP A 104 11.55 -10.47 -12.28
CA ASP A 104 10.78 -11.36 -11.41
C ASP A 104 10.01 -10.58 -10.31
N GLY A 105 9.45 -9.44 -10.71
CA GLY A 105 8.74 -8.54 -9.80
C GLY A 105 7.27 -8.36 -10.15
N ALA A 106 6.44 -8.21 -9.13
CA ALA A 106 5.06 -7.79 -9.21
C ALA A 106 4.85 -6.46 -8.49
N ILE A 107 3.90 -5.64 -8.96
CA ILE A 107 3.53 -4.39 -8.31
C ILE A 107 2.05 -4.46 -7.98
N THR A 108 1.72 -4.21 -6.73
CA THR A 108 0.35 -4.09 -6.25
C THR A 108 0.12 -2.65 -5.78
N ILE A 109 -0.92 -2.02 -6.31
CA ILE A 109 -1.39 -0.72 -5.85
C ILE A 109 -2.73 -0.92 -5.16
N ALA A 110 -2.82 -0.50 -3.90
CA ALA A 110 -4.07 -0.41 -3.18
C ALA A 110 -4.56 1.03 -3.13
N ALA A 111 -5.86 1.22 -3.29
CA ALA A 111 -6.50 2.52 -3.20
C ALA A 111 -7.95 2.38 -2.73
N GLN A 112 -8.41 3.33 -1.94
CA GLN A 112 -9.78 3.35 -1.44
C GLN A 112 -10.81 3.69 -2.53
N ASN A 113 -10.39 4.39 -3.58
CA ASN A 113 -11.27 4.84 -4.65
C ASN A 113 -10.55 4.82 -5.99
N VAL A 114 -11.20 4.26 -7.02
CA VAL A 114 -10.67 4.21 -8.39
C VAL A 114 -10.58 5.60 -9.06
N LEU A 115 -11.31 6.58 -8.52
CA LEU A 115 -11.32 7.94 -9.09
C LEU A 115 -9.94 8.61 -9.08
N PHE A 116 -9.01 8.14 -8.26
CA PHE A 116 -7.64 8.64 -8.30
C PHE A 116 -7.02 8.52 -9.70
N LEU A 117 -7.33 7.46 -10.43
CA LEU A 117 -6.85 7.28 -11.81
C LEU A 117 -7.40 8.33 -12.78
N LYS A 118 -8.51 9.01 -12.47
CA LYS A 118 -9.01 10.12 -13.29
C LYS A 118 -8.11 11.36 -13.19
N ASN A 119 -7.49 11.55 -12.02
CA ASN A 119 -6.65 12.71 -11.74
C ASN A 119 -5.18 12.47 -12.13
N CYS A 120 -4.80 11.22 -12.43
CA CYS A 120 -3.47 10.92 -12.93
C CYS A 120 -3.27 11.42 -14.37
N PRO A 121 -2.07 11.86 -14.72
CA PRO A 121 -1.72 12.12 -16.12
C PRO A 121 -2.04 10.89 -16.99
N PRO A 122 -2.61 11.10 -18.21
CA PRO A 122 -3.06 9.99 -19.05
C PRO A 122 -1.99 8.93 -19.31
N ALA A 123 -0.75 9.34 -19.53
CA ALA A 123 0.36 8.42 -19.78
C ALA A 123 0.67 7.50 -18.59
N ILE A 124 0.53 7.99 -17.37
CA ILE A 124 0.71 7.22 -16.11
C ILE A 124 -0.46 6.26 -15.96
N LYS A 125 -1.68 6.76 -16.04
CA LYS A 125 -2.90 5.95 -15.97
C LYS A 125 -2.87 4.79 -16.97
N ASP A 126 -2.61 5.08 -18.23
CA ASP A 126 -2.59 4.06 -19.29
C ASP A 126 -1.47 3.04 -19.06
N SER A 127 -0.30 3.48 -18.59
CA SER A 127 0.81 2.58 -18.24
C SER A 127 0.42 1.62 -17.12
N ILE A 128 -0.28 2.07 -16.10
CA ILE A 128 -0.76 1.23 -15.00
C ILE A 128 -1.82 0.25 -15.52
N LEU A 129 -2.86 0.75 -16.19
CA LEU A 129 -4.00 -0.07 -16.60
C LEU A 129 -3.66 -1.13 -17.64
N ILE A 130 -2.77 -0.81 -18.59
CA ILE A 130 -2.34 -1.75 -19.66
C ILE A 130 -1.46 -2.87 -19.09
N ASN A 131 -0.65 -2.58 -18.07
CA ASN A 131 0.27 -3.56 -17.48
C ASN A 131 -0.27 -4.22 -16.20
N CYS A 132 -1.49 -3.86 -15.76
CA CYS A 132 -2.14 -4.45 -14.60
C CYS A 132 -3.14 -5.53 -15.05
N ASP A 133 -2.69 -6.77 -15.18
CA ASP A 133 -3.52 -7.90 -15.61
C ASP A 133 -4.53 -8.33 -14.54
N THR A 134 -4.22 -8.09 -13.26
CA THR A 134 -5.06 -8.49 -12.12
C THR A 134 -5.74 -7.27 -11.50
N LYS A 135 -7.05 -7.31 -11.38
CA LYS A 135 -7.84 -6.30 -10.67
C LYS A 135 -8.62 -6.96 -9.55
N VAL A 136 -8.42 -6.50 -8.33
CA VAL A 136 -9.16 -6.96 -7.15
C VAL A 136 -10.08 -5.84 -6.68
N ILE A 137 -11.36 -6.12 -6.58
CA ILE A 137 -12.37 -5.14 -6.20
C ILE A 137 -13.11 -5.69 -4.96
N LEU A 138 -13.07 -4.90 -3.90
CA LEU A 138 -13.75 -5.20 -2.65
C LEU A 138 -15.20 -4.69 -2.71
N ASP A 139 -15.97 -4.94 -1.65
CA ASP A 139 -17.35 -4.48 -1.54
C ASP A 139 -17.47 -2.96 -1.70
N HIS A 140 -18.32 -2.54 -2.62
CA HIS A 140 -18.63 -1.15 -2.93
C HIS A 140 -20.07 -0.78 -2.56
N SER A 141 -20.74 -1.55 -1.71
CA SER A 141 -22.13 -1.31 -1.30
C SER A 141 -22.37 0.11 -0.75
N SER A 142 -21.37 0.68 -0.05
CA SER A 142 -21.40 2.05 0.46
C SER A 142 -21.19 3.12 -0.62
N TYR A 143 -20.70 2.73 -1.81
CA TYR A 143 -20.30 3.64 -2.90
C TYR A 143 -20.93 3.27 -4.24
N ARG A 144 -22.15 2.73 -4.25
CA ARG A 144 -22.86 2.29 -5.48
C ARG A 144 -22.91 3.34 -6.59
N LYS A 145 -22.93 4.62 -6.24
CA LYS A 145 -22.90 5.73 -7.20
C LYS A 145 -21.61 5.79 -8.01
N GLU A 146 -20.55 5.16 -7.51
CA GLU A 146 -19.24 5.14 -8.17
C GLU A 146 -19.05 3.94 -9.11
N LEU A 147 -19.95 2.96 -9.12
CA LEU A 147 -19.88 1.79 -9.99
C LEU A 147 -19.72 2.12 -11.50
N PRO A 148 -20.40 3.14 -12.07
CA PRO A 148 -20.16 3.55 -13.46
C PRO A 148 -18.71 3.99 -13.71
N ASN A 149 -18.07 4.62 -12.71
CA ASN A 149 -16.67 5.02 -12.80
C ASN A 149 -15.73 3.81 -12.82
N LEU A 150 -16.03 2.76 -12.04
CA LEU A 150 -15.29 1.49 -12.10
C LEU A 150 -15.32 0.91 -13.51
N ARG A 151 -16.49 0.85 -14.13
CA ARG A 151 -16.66 0.37 -15.50
C ARG A 151 -15.76 1.11 -16.47
N ASP A 152 -15.86 2.43 -16.47
CA ASP A 152 -15.22 3.28 -17.47
C ASP A 152 -13.68 3.32 -17.29
N ILE A 153 -13.19 3.27 -16.04
CA ILE A 153 -11.76 3.35 -15.76
C ILE A 153 -11.08 1.99 -15.89
N LEU A 154 -11.70 0.94 -15.32
CA LEU A 154 -11.10 -0.40 -15.23
C LEU A 154 -11.51 -1.34 -16.35
N SER A 155 -12.32 -0.87 -17.31
CA SER A 155 -12.87 -1.68 -18.40
C SER A 155 -13.64 -2.91 -17.89
N ILE A 156 -14.58 -2.65 -16.96
CA ILE A 156 -15.46 -3.65 -16.35
C ILE A 156 -16.74 -3.74 -17.20
N SER A 157 -17.22 -4.96 -17.53
CA SER A 157 -18.47 -5.16 -18.27
C SER A 157 -19.70 -4.93 -17.38
N GLU A 158 -20.89 -4.85 -17.99
CA GLU A 158 -22.15 -4.73 -17.22
C GLU A 158 -22.40 -5.98 -16.36
N GLU A 159 -22.09 -7.17 -16.87
CA GLU A 159 -22.21 -8.43 -16.13
C GLU A 159 -21.25 -8.46 -14.94
N GLU A 160 -20.02 -8.00 -15.13
CA GLU A 160 -19.01 -7.88 -14.06
C GLU A 160 -19.44 -6.87 -13.00
N LEU A 161 -20.08 -5.75 -13.38
CA LEU A 161 -20.62 -4.79 -12.42
C LEU A 161 -21.73 -5.40 -11.54
N VAL A 162 -22.58 -6.24 -12.12
CA VAL A 162 -23.61 -6.96 -11.35
C VAL A 162 -22.95 -7.90 -10.33
N MET A 163 -21.87 -8.58 -10.70
CA MET A 163 -21.09 -9.40 -9.75
C MET A 163 -20.51 -8.57 -8.62
N ILE A 164 -19.92 -7.40 -8.93
CA ILE A 164 -19.35 -6.49 -7.94
C ILE A 164 -20.43 -5.91 -7.01
N ASP A 165 -21.60 -5.51 -7.54
CA ASP A 165 -22.72 -4.99 -6.73
C ASP A 165 -23.36 -6.07 -5.83
N SER A 166 -23.17 -7.34 -6.16
CA SER A 166 -23.68 -8.47 -5.40
C SER A 166 -22.74 -8.95 -4.27
N LEU A 167 -21.54 -8.41 -4.16
CA LEU A 167 -20.58 -8.77 -3.12
C LEU A 167 -21.15 -8.54 -1.72
N GLN A 168 -20.91 -9.49 -0.85
CA GLN A 168 -21.41 -9.46 0.52
C GLN A 168 -20.30 -9.56 1.54
N ASN A 169 -20.57 -9.01 2.71
CA ASN A 169 -19.69 -9.07 3.87
C ASN A 169 -20.49 -9.57 5.07
N ARG A 170 -19.86 -10.37 5.93
CA ARG A 170 -20.44 -10.85 7.15
C ARG A 170 -19.52 -10.61 8.34
N ASP A 171 -20.06 -10.06 9.42
CA ASP A 171 -19.32 -9.66 10.62
C ASP A 171 -19.76 -10.36 11.91
N ASP A 172 -20.71 -11.29 11.82
CA ASP A 172 -21.24 -12.02 12.98
C ASP A 172 -20.32 -13.16 13.45
N GLU A 173 -20.81 -14.39 13.57
CA GLU A 173 -20.05 -15.52 14.14
C GLU A 173 -18.85 -15.92 13.29
N ILE A 174 -19.04 -15.99 11.97
CA ILE A 174 -17.96 -16.26 11.00
C ILE A 174 -17.76 -15.03 10.17
N LYS A 175 -16.62 -14.37 10.36
CA LYS A 175 -16.27 -13.19 9.58
C LYS A 175 -15.76 -13.56 8.22
N TRP A 176 -16.42 -13.10 7.19
CA TRP A 176 -15.95 -13.26 5.83
C TRP A 176 -16.22 -12.01 4.98
N ARG A 177 -15.43 -11.89 3.91
CA ARG A 177 -15.54 -10.83 2.92
C ARG A 177 -15.51 -11.45 1.54
N GLU A 178 -16.47 -11.10 0.71
CA GLU A 178 -16.40 -11.40 -0.71
C GLU A 178 -15.62 -10.32 -1.44
N PHE A 179 -14.91 -10.74 -2.48
CA PHE A 179 -14.19 -9.86 -3.36
C PHE A 179 -14.19 -10.41 -4.77
N PHE A 180 -14.20 -9.49 -5.72
CA PHE A 180 -14.15 -9.78 -7.14
C PHE A 180 -12.70 -9.73 -7.62
N ILE A 181 -12.30 -10.69 -8.46
CA ILE A 181 -11.02 -10.70 -9.16
C ILE A 181 -11.26 -10.78 -10.65
N LYS A 182 -10.60 -9.92 -11.41
CA LYS A 182 -10.45 -10.00 -12.84
C LYS A 182 -9.00 -10.32 -13.18
N LEU A 183 -8.78 -11.43 -13.89
CA LEU A 183 -7.48 -11.91 -14.38
C LEU A 183 -7.51 -11.90 -15.90
N GLY A 184 -7.01 -10.84 -16.53
CA GLY A 184 -7.17 -10.67 -17.98
C GLY A 184 -8.65 -10.65 -18.37
N ASN A 185 -9.12 -11.72 -19.03
CA ASN A 185 -10.54 -11.88 -19.45
C ASN A 185 -11.36 -12.78 -18.53
N GLU A 186 -10.76 -13.40 -17.54
CA GLU A 186 -11.45 -14.29 -16.61
C GLU A 186 -11.82 -13.52 -15.34
N THR A 187 -13.02 -13.81 -14.81
CA THR A 187 -13.58 -13.13 -13.64
C THR A 187 -14.11 -14.13 -12.62
N TYR A 188 -13.86 -13.82 -11.34
CA TYR A 188 -14.22 -14.68 -10.24
C TYR A 188 -14.70 -13.85 -9.05
N VAL A 189 -15.59 -14.44 -8.24
CA VAL A 189 -15.92 -13.95 -6.91
C VAL A 189 -15.40 -14.96 -5.90
N PHE A 190 -14.60 -14.50 -4.98
CA PHE A 190 -14.06 -15.31 -3.89
C PHE A 190 -14.59 -14.83 -2.55
N ARG A 191 -14.63 -15.75 -1.61
CA ARG A 191 -14.90 -15.46 -0.21
C ARG A 191 -13.63 -15.70 0.60
N ASN A 192 -13.21 -14.68 1.32
CA ASN A 192 -12.12 -14.76 2.28
C ASN A 192 -12.70 -14.94 3.69
N GLU A 193 -12.44 -16.08 4.31
CA GLU A 193 -12.77 -16.37 5.69
C GLU A 193 -11.53 -16.23 6.55
N VAL A 194 -11.59 -15.39 7.58
CA VAL A 194 -10.48 -15.14 8.48
C VAL A 194 -10.71 -15.79 9.84
N SER A 195 -9.66 -16.42 10.39
CA SER A 195 -9.71 -16.91 11.76
C SER A 195 -9.92 -15.76 12.75
N GLU A 196 -10.45 -16.06 13.95
CA GLU A 196 -10.59 -15.05 15.02
C GLU A 196 -9.25 -14.36 15.31
N PHE A 197 -8.16 -15.13 15.31
CA PHE A 197 -6.81 -14.61 15.52
C PHE A 197 -6.43 -13.58 14.43
N ALA A 198 -6.58 -13.93 13.16
CA ALA A 198 -6.29 -13.04 12.06
C ALA A 198 -7.20 -11.81 12.06
N ALA A 199 -8.49 -11.98 12.39
CA ALA A 199 -9.42 -10.88 12.49
C ALA A 199 -9.03 -9.86 13.58
N VAL A 200 -8.43 -10.32 14.68
CA VAL A 200 -7.90 -9.44 15.73
C VAL A 200 -6.56 -8.82 15.32
N ALA A 201 -5.69 -9.59 14.66
CA ALA A 201 -4.38 -9.12 14.20
C ALA A 201 -4.50 -7.96 13.19
N PHE A 202 -5.55 -7.99 12.34
CA PHE A 202 -5.82 -6.95 11.33
C PHE A 202 -6.84 -5.90 11.78
N ASP A 203 -7.29 -5.93 13.04
CA ASP A 203 -8.27 -4.97 13.53
C ASP A 203 -7.61 -3.62 13.84
N SER A 204 -7.91 -2.60 13.03
CA SER A 204 -7.39 -1.24 13.17
C SER A 204 -8.23 -0.35 14.12
N ARG A 205 -9.30 -0.87 14.74
CA ARG A 205 -10.12 -0.10 15.69
C ARG A 205 -9.29 0.31 16.89
N GLN A 206 -9.34 1.60 17.22
CA GLN A 206 -8.53 2.19 18.28
C GLN A 206 -8.64 1.43 19.64
N SER A 207 -9.83 1.00 20.00
CA SER A 207 -10.05 0.22 21.23
C SER A 207 -9.31 -1.12 21.23
N THR A 208 -9.29 -1.82 20.10
CA THR A 208 -8.56 -3.08 19.95
C THR A 208 -7.05 -2.84 19.98
N VAL A 209 -6.57 -1.85 19.23
CA VAL A 209 -5.14 -1.51 19.16
C VAL A 209 -4.58 -1.14 20.54
N VAL A 210 -5.28 -0.26 21.27
CA VAL A 210 -4.86 0.16 22.64
C VAL A 210 -4.80 -1.05 23.58
N ARG A 211 -5.84 -1.91 23.55
CA ARG A 211 -5.83 -3.10 24.42
C ARG A 211 -4.73 -4.08 24.07
N LEU A 212 -4.48 -4.32 22.78
CA LEU A 212 -3.40 -5.19 22.32
C LEU A 212 -2.02 -4.66 22.71
N LYS A 213 -1.79 -3.33 22.64
CA LYS A 213 -0.52 -2.74 23.11
C LYS A 213 -0.30 -2.99 24.61
N GLN A 214 -1.32 -2.81 25.46
CA GLN A 214 -1.24 -3.13 26.89
C GLN A 214 -0.90 -4.61 27.12
N LEU A 215 -1.61 -5.51 26.43
CA LEU A 215 -1.37 -6.94 26.56
C LEU A 215 0.02 -7.35 26.03
N PHE A 216 0.53 -6.66 25.04
CA PHE A 216 1.89 -6.88 24.55
C PHE A 216 2.92 -6.46 25.59
N GLU A 217 2.74 -5.33 26.27
CA GLU A 217 3.62 -4.91 27.38
C GLU A 217 3.63 -5.93 28.52
N GLU A 218 2.47 -6.56 28.82
CA GLU A 218 2.35 -7.59 29.85
C GLU A 218 2.97 -8.92 29.44
N THR A 219 2.89 -9.32 28.18
CA THR A 219 3.24 -10.66 27.70
C THR A 219 4.57 -10.75 26.98
N GLY A 220 5.08 -9.62 26.46
CA GLY A 220 6.28 -9.55 25.62
C GLY A 220 6.15 -10.21 24.26
N SER A 221 4.93 -10.64 23.84
CA SER A 221 4.70 -11.36 22.60
C SER A 221 3.37 -10.96 21.96
N THR A 222 3.39 -10.56 20.70
CA THR A 222 2.17 -10.25 19.93
C THR A 222 1.22 -11.44 19.85
N TYR A 223 1.76 -12.65 19.66
CA TYR A 223 0.97 -13.87 19.62
C TYR A 223 0.23 -14.12 20.96
N ALA A 224 0.93 -13.97 22.08
CA ALA A 224 0.35 -14.14 23.41
C ALA A 224 -0.67 -13.05 23.71
N ALA A 225 -0.41 -11.81 23.32
CA ALA A 225 -1.33 -10.69 23.48
C ALA A 225 -2.66 -10.90 22.73
N ILE A 226 -2.60 -11.35 21.48
CA ILE A 226 -3.80 -11.64 20.69
C ILE A 226 -4.61 -12.79 21.31
N ASN A 227 -3.97 -13.89 21.71
CA ASN A 227 -4.69 -14.99 22.33
C ASN A 227 -5.37 -14.58 23.65
N ARG A 228 -4.69 -13.80 24.47
CA ARG A 228 -5.26 -13.28 25.72
C ARG A 228 -6.43 -12.34 25.47
N TYR A 229 -6.34 -11.49 24.44
CA TYR A 229 -7.44 -10.65 24.01
C TYR A 229 -8.67 -11.46 23.60
N LEU A 230 -8.47 -12.55 22.86
CA LEU A 230 -9.54 -13.45 22.45
C LEU A 230 -10.19 -14.15 23.66
N GLU A 231 -9.40 -14.57 24.66
CA GLU A 231 -9.93 -15.15 25.91
C GLU A 231 -10.77 -14.12 26.71
N GLU A 232 -10.30 -12.86 26.80
CA GLU A 232 -11.06 -11.78 27.45
C GLU A 232 -12.40 -11.53 26.74
N ARG A 233 -12.42 -11.59 25.41
CA ARG A 233 -13.66 -11.45 24.64
C ARG A 233 -14.63 -12.58 24.90
N ARG A 234 -14.18 -13.84 24.90
CA ARG A 234 -15.04 -15.01 25.16
C ARG A 234 -15.71 -14.91 26.53
N LYS A 235 -14.96 -14.58 27.58
CA LYS A 235 -15.48 -14.41 28.94
C LYS A 235 -16.49 -13.28 29.10
N LYS A 236 -16.52 -12.33 28.19
CA LYS A 236 -17.48 -11.20 28.22
C LYS A 236 -18.82 -11.57 27.59
N TYR A 237 -18.87 -12.62 26.80
CA TYR A 237 -20.08 -13.10 26.12
C TYR A 237 -20.64 -14.41 26.68
N GLU A 238 -19.94 -15.01 27.68
CA GLU A 238 -20.48 -16.02 28.61
C GLU A 238 -21.18 -15.33 29.80
#